data_6daa2a050457da028f8b9a1db10c87dc
#
_entry.id   6daa2a050457da028f8b9a1db10c87dc
#
_cell.length_a   1.000
_cell.length_b   1.000
_cell.length_c   1.000
_cell.angle_alpha   90.00
_cell.angle_beta   90.00
_cell.angle_gamma   90.00
#
_symmetry.space_group_name_H-M   'P 1'
#
loop_
_entity.id
_entity.type
_entity.pdbx_description
1 polymer ?
#
loop_
_entity_poly.entity_id
_entity_poly.type
_entity_poly.pdbx_seq_one_letter_code
_entity_poly.pdbx_strand_id
1 'polypeptide(L)'
;HKIFLKIALAVVIGIFLMVRLLLYNWTVQTHFFIPLEPLFDLGIYFLMGSLLSCFDFDAINYKHTIAAVLLIALIAAIYLGVGHTVVYVTLPFLVIYLGKQTSRVATFVHASIGDPSYGIYLYAFPLQQFIIYWFRPSTLMLFIASTIGAFIFGYLSWVLIEKKALALKQYFLERRQ
;
A
#
# COMPACT_ATOMS: atom_id res chain seq x y z
N HIS A 1 14.32 22.67 -6.74
CA HIS A 1 14.53 21.22 -6.50
C HIS A 1 13.21 20.48 -6.37
N LYS A 2 12.23 20.96 -5.54
CA LYS A 2 10.92 20.30 -5.33
C LYS A 2 10.04 20.26 -6.58
N ILE A 3 10.05 21.30 -7.41
CA ILE A 3 9.27 21.35 -8.66
C ILE A 3 9.82 20.35 -9.68
N PHE A 4 11.14 20.28 -9.83
CA PHE A 4 11.79 19.32 -10.71
C PHE A 4 11.44 17.87 -10.33
N LEU A 5 11.45 17.56 -9.03
CA LEU A 5 11.09 16.22 -8.54
C LEU A 5 9.63 15.86 -8.89
N LYS A 6 8.68 16.81 -8.72
CA LYS A 6 7.27 16.59 -9.09
C LYS A 6 7.11 16.32 -10.59
N ILE A 7 7.80 17.08 -11.43
CA ILE A 7 7.76 16.90 -12.89
C ILE A 7 8.37 15.54 -13.27
N ALA A 8 9.52 15.19 -12.70
CA ALA A 8 10.17 13.92 -12.96
C ALA A 8 9.27 12.72 -12.57
N LEU A 9 8.65 12.77 -11.38
CA LEU A 9 7.71 11.75 -10.95
C LEU A 9 6.49 11.66 -11.87
N ALA A 10 5.91 12.78 -12.28
CA ALA A 10 4.77 12.80 -13.20
C ALA A 10 5.12 12.18 -14.56
N VAL A 11 6.31 12.47 -15.10
CA VAL A 11 6.80 11.88 -16.35
C VAL A 11 6.98 10.37 -16.21
N VAL A 12 7.60 9.89 -15.12
CA VAL A 12 7.79 8.46 -14.87
C VAL A 12 6.45 7.75 -14.73
N ILE A 13 5.49 8.35 -14.01
CA ILE A 13 4.12 7.81 -13.91
C ILE A 13 3.48 7.71 -15.30
N GLY A 14 3.60 8.76 -16.12
CA GLY A 14 3.09 8.75 -17.50
C GLY A 14 3.68 7.61 -18.34
N ILE A 15 4.99 7.38 -18.23
CA ILE A 15 5.69 6.27 -18.91
C ILE A 15 5.15 4.93 -18.41
N PHE A 16 4.99 4.73 -17.10
CA PHE A 16 4.47 3.49 -16.52
C PHE A 16 3.03 3.21 -16.96
N LEU A 17 2.17 4.24 -16.97
CA LEU A 17 0.80 4.12 -17.47
C LEU A 17 0.77 3.79 -18.96
N MET A 18 1.60 4.44 -19.76
CA MET A 18 1.70 4.17 -21.19
C MET A 18 2.14 2.73 -21.46
N VAL A 19 3.20 2.27 -20.80
CA VAL A 19 3.69 0.89 -20.91
C VAL A 19 2.62 -0.09 -20.48
N ARG A 20 1.90 0.18 -19.37
CA ARG A 20 0.82 -0.68 -18.89
C ARG A 20 -0.35 -0.78 -19.89
N LEU A 21 -0.73 0.32 -20.53
CA LEU A 21 -1.76 0.33 -21.57
C LEU A 21 -1.32 -0.43 -22.81
N LEU A 22 -0.05 -0.33 -23.20
CA LEU A 22 0.51 -1.09 -24.33
C LEU A 22 0.57 -2.59 -24.01
N LEU A 23 0.99 -2.97 -22.82
CA LEU A 23 1.04 -4.37 -22.36
C LEU A 23 -0.36 -5.00 -22.20
N TYR A 24 -1.39 -4.20 -21.88
CA TYR A 24 -2.77 -4.68 -21.80
C TYR A 24 -3.29 -5.23 -23.13
N ASN A 25 -2.88 -4.63 -24.26
CA ASN A 25 -3.24 -5.08 -25.60
C ASN A 25 -2.31 -6.17 -26.15
N TRP A 26 -1.20 -6.42 -25.50
CA TRP A 26 -0.26 -7.48 -25.83
C TRP A 26 -0.40 -8.58 -24.78
N THR A 27 -0.98 -9.71 -25.17
CA THR A 27 -0.84 -10.98 -24.45
C THR A 27 0.62 -11.42 -24.56
N VAL A 28 1.51 -10.71 -23.90
CA VAL A 28 2.90 -11.13 -23.78
C VAL A 28 2.91 -12.31 -22.83
N GLN A 29 2.92 -13.51 -23.40
CA GLN A 29 3.45 -14.68 -22.72
C GLN A 29 4.91 -14.33 -22.41
N THR A 30 5.13 -13.74 -21.27
CA THR A 30 6.47 -13.39 -20.83
C THR A 30 7.19 -14.68 -20.49
N HIS A 31 8.13 -15.07 -21.35
CA HIS A 31 9.11 -16.12 -21.08
C HIS A 31 10.12 -15.70 -19.99
N PHE A 32 9.87 -14.57 -19.31
CA PHE A 32 10.67 -14.10 -18.20
C PHE A 32 10.09 -14.60 -16.88
N PHE A 33 10.95 -15.03 -15.96
CA PHE A 33 10.60 -15.48 -14.60
C PHE A 33 9.88 -14.41 -13.75
N ILE A 34 9.87 -13.15 -14.18
CA ILE A 34 9.26 -12.04 -13.45
C ILE A 34 8.01 -11.60 -14.21
N PRO A 35 6.80 -11.70 -13.59
CA PRO A 35 5.59 -11.16 -14.19
C PRO A 35 5.67 -9.63 -14.26
N LEU A 36 5.74 -9.08 -15.47
CA LEU A 36 5.90 -7.64 -15.69
C LEU A 36 4.64 -6.85 -15.33
N GLU A 37 3.45 -7.41 -15.54
CA GLU A 37 2.19 -6.71 -15.22
C GLU A 37 2.10 -6.28 -13.77
N PRO A 38 2.27 -7.16 -12.75
CA PRO A 38 2.26 -6.73 -11.36
C PRO A 38 3.35 -5.73 -11.01
N LEU A 39 4.50 -5.78 -11.68
CA LEU A 39 5.59 -4.82 -11.47
C LEU A 39 5.16 -3.39 -11.85
N PHE A 40 4.50 -3.25 -13.01
CA PHE A 40 3.99 -1.94 -13.45
C PHE A 40 2.83 -1.46 -12.59
N ASP A 41 1.89 -2.36 -12.24
CA ASP A 41 0.75 -2.03 -11.39
C ASP A 41 1.20 -1.52 -10.01
N LEU A 42 2.06 -2.27 -9.32
CA LEU A 42 2.61 -1.87 -8.02
C LEU A 42 3.49 -0.61 -8.14
N GLY A 43 4.26 -0.51 -9.22
CA GLY A 43 5.09 0.65 -9.51
C GLY A 43 4.27 1.93 -9.65
N ILE A 44 3.12 1.89 -10.32
CA ILE A 44 2.22 3.04 -10.47
C ILE A 44 1.70 3.48 -9.09
N TYR A 45 1.23 2.57 -8.24
CA TYR A 45 0.76 2.91 -6.89
C TYR A 45 1.86 3.55 -6.04
N PHE A 46 3.08 3.01 -6.09
CA PHE A 46 4.22 3.55 -5.36
C PHE A 46 4.58 4.96 -5.84
N LEU A 47 4.66 5.15 -7.16
CA LEU A 47 4.99 6.45 -7.75
C LEU A 47 3.91 7.49 -7.48
N MET A 48 2.63 7.13 -7.54
CA MET A 48 1.52 8.01 -7.20
C MET A 48 1.56 8.40 -5.71
N GLY A 49 1.82 7.45 -4.81
CA GLY A 49 2.03 7.75 -3.39
C GLY A 49 3.20 8.70 -3.16
N SER A 50 4.32 8.49 -3.86
CA SER A 50 5.51 9.35 -3.81
C SER A 50 5.23 10.75 -4.36
N LEU A 51 4.47 10.86 -5.44
CA LEU A 51 4.06 12.16 -5.99
C LEU A 51 3.17 12.91 -5.01
N LEU A 52 2.18 12.25 -4.44
CA LEU A 52 1.26 12.83 -3.46
C LEU A 52 2.00 13.28 -2.19
N SER A 53 3.04 12.57 -1.75
CA SER A 53 3.86 12.96 -0.60
C SER A 53 4.61 14.28 -0.81
N CYS A 54 4.83 14.71 -2.06
CA CYS A 54 5.42 16.01 -2.40
C CYS A 54 4.46 17.19 -2.21
N PHE A 55 3.17 16.93 -1.97
CA PHE A 55 2.17 17.96 -1.72
C PHE A 55 1.85 18.07 -0.23
N ASP A 56 1.58 19.28 0.22
CA ASP A 56 1.09 19.49 1.58
C ASP A 56 -0.41 19.19 1.63
N PHE A 57 -0.73 18.00 2.14
CA PHE A 57 -2.12 17.56 2.27
C PHE A 57 -2.94 18.41 3.24
N ASP A 58 -2.28 19.06 4.20
CA ASP A 58 -2.96 19.85 5.22
C ASP A 58 -3.34 21.24 4.69
N ALA A 59 -2.63 21.71 3.65
CA ALA A 59 -2.95 22.92 2.92
C ALA A 59 -4.16 22.79 1.96
N ILE A 60 -4.66 21.56 1.72
CA ILE A 60 -5.79 21.33 0.83
C ILE A 60 -7.10 21.61 1.59
N ASN A 61 -7.72 22.77 1.31
CA ASN A 61 -8.95 23.20 2.00
C ASN A 61 -10.15 22.26 1.81
N TYR A 62 -10.27 21.61 0.66
CA TYR A 62 -11.41 20.75 0.29
C TYR A 62 -11.07 19.26 0.31
N LYS A 63 -10.12 18.84 1.12
CA LYS A 63 -9.66 17.43 1.17
C LYS A 63 -10.78 16.42 1.43
N HIS A 64 -11.75 16.77 2.27
CA HIS A 64 -12.91 15.89 2.56
C HIS A 64 -13.83 15.76 1.34
N THR A 65 -14.11 16.88 0.65
CA THR A 65 -14.94 16.88 -0.56
C THR A 65 -14.24 16.12 -1.69
N ILE A 66 -12.94 16.34 -1.88
CA ILE A 66 -12.13 15.59 -2.86
C ILE A 66 -12.17 14.11 -2.58
N ALA A 67 -11.97 13.69 -1.31
CA ALA A 67 -12.02 12.27 -0.92
C ALA A 67 -13.40 11.67 -1.21
N ALA A 68 -14.49 12.37 -0.89
CA ALA A 68 -15.85 11.92 -1.18
C ALA A 68 -16.10 11.77 -2.68
N VAL A 69 -15.71 12.76 -3.49
CA VAL A 69 -15.84 12.71 -4.95
C VAL A 69 -15.02 11.57 -5.55
N LEU A 70 -13.78 11.38 -5.11
CA LEU A 70 -12.93 10.29 -5.57
C LEU A 70 -13.48 8.90 -5.16
N LEU A 71 -14.06 8.79 -3.98
CA LEU A 71 -14.70 7.55 -3.55
C LEU A 71 -15.93 7.23 -4.41
N ILE A 72 -16.78 8.21 -4.68
CA ILE A 72 -17.94 8.05 -5.56
C ILE A 72 -17.47 7.68 -6.98
N ALA A 73 -16.47 8.38 -7.50
CA ALA A 73 -15.89 8.10 -8.81
C ALA A 73 -15.31 6.68 -8.90
N LEU A 74 -14.66 6.21 -7.84
CA LEU A 74 -14.13 4.84 -7.78
C LEU A 74 -15.26 3.80 -7.81
N ILE A 75 -16.31 4.00 -7.01
CA ILE A 75 -17.48 3.10 -6.98
C ILE A 75 -18.15 3.07 -8.35
N ALA A 76 -18.39 4.25 -8.97
CA ALA A 76 -18.98 4.34 -10.29
C ALA A 76 -18.12 3.68 -11.37
N ALA A 77 -16.79 3.85 -11.32
CA ALA A 77 -15.87 3.25 -12.27
C ALA A 77 -15.82 1.72 -12.16
N ILE A 78 -15.91 1.18 -10.94
CA ILE A 78 -16.03 -0.27 -10.72
C ILE A 78 -17.33 -0.79 -11.32
N TYR A 79 -18.45 -0.08 -11.10
CA TYR A 79 -19.76 -0.47 -11.65
C TYR A 79 -19.80 -0.43 -13.18
N LEU A 80 -19.09 0.53 -13.80
CA LEU A 80 -18.98 0.68 -15.25
C LEU A 80 -17.92 -0.24 -15.89
N GLY A 81 -17.19 -1.04 -15.12
CA GLY A 81 -16.16 -1.94 -15.62
C GLY A 81 -14.84 -1.26 -16.02
N VAL A 82 -14.66 0.04 -15.73
CA VAL A 82 -13.44 0.81 -16.03
C VAL A 82 -12.59 1.09 -14.77
N GLY A 83 -12.87 0.35 -13.69
CA GLY A 83 -12.28 0.57 -12.37
C GLY A 83 -10.76 0.49 -12.33
N HIS A 84 -10.13 -0.37 -13.16
CA HIS A 84 -8.69 -0.59 -13.09
C HIS A 84 -7.85 0.64 -13.44
N THR A 85 -8.32 1.51 -14.30
CA THR A 85 -7.56 2.74 -14.60
C THR A 85 -7.77 3.82 -13.53
N VAL A 86 -9.01 3.95 -13.05
CA VAL A 86 -9.37 4.96 -12.06
C VAL A 86 -8.74 4.67 -10.69
N VAL A 87 -8.58 3.41 -10.33
CA VAL A 87 -8.04 2.98 -9.04
C VAL A 87 -6.60 3.44 -8.83
N TYR A 88 -5.78 3.55 -9.89
CA TYR A 88 -4.38 4.02 -9.77
C TYR A 88 -4.25 5.45 -9.24
N VAL A 89 -5.25 6.28 -9.48
CA VAL A 89 -5.26 7.69 -9.04
C VAL A 89 -6.02 7.83 -7.72
N THR A 90 -7.18 7.19 -7.63
CA THR A 90 -8.09 7.37 -6.50
C THR A 90 -7.61 6.67 -5.24
N LEU A 91 -7.12 5.43 -5.36
CA LEU A 91 -6.74 4.63 -4.20
C LEU A 91 -5.57 5.24 -3.42
N PRO A 92 -4.44 5.67 -4.03
CA PRO A 92 -3.35 6.29 -3.28
C PRO A 92 -3.78 7.54 -2.52
N PHE A 93 -4.63 8.38 -3.13
CA PHE A 93 -5.15 9.56 -2.47
C PHE A 93 -6.01 9.19 -1.26
N LEU A 94 -6.96 8.27 -1.43
CA LEU A 94 -7.87 7.83 -0.36
C LEU A 94 -7.10 7.17 0.80
N VAL A 95 -6.09 6.34 0.51
CA VAL A 95 -5.26 5.70 1.54
C VAL A 95 -4.48 6.73 2.34
N ILE A 96 -3.83 7.71 1.68
CA ILE A 96 -3.11 8.78 2.37
C ILE A 96 -4.09 9.67 3.16
N TYR A 97 -5.23 10.00 2.57
CA TYR A 97 -6.27 10.77 3.23
C TYR A 97 -6.75 10.09 4.52
N LEU A 98 -7.09 8.80 4.45
CA LEU A 98 -7.52 8.03 5.62
C LEU A 98 -6.40 7.85 6.64
N GLY A 99 -5.17 7.59 6.20
CA GLY A 99 -4.01 7.45 7.07
C GLY A 99 -3.64 8.73 7.83
N LYS A 100 -3.92 9.91 7.26
CA LYS A 100 -3.72 11.20 7.92
C LYS A 100 -4.87 11.58 8.87
N GLN A 101 -6.00 10.87 8.84
CA GLN A 101 -7.09 11.11 9.78
C GLN A 101 -6.71 10.54 11.15
N THR A 102 -6.29 11.43 12.05
CA THR A 102 -6.00 11.05 13.43
C THR A 102 -7.31 10.81 14.16
N SER A 103 -7.67 9.54 14.35
CA SER A 103 -8.83 9.18 15.18
C SER A 103 -8.39 8.78 16.58
N ARG A 104 -9.24 9.01 17.59
CA ARG A 104 -8.99 8.54 18.98
C ARG A 104 -8.77 7.04 19.02
N VAL A 105 -9.48 6.30 18.16
CA VAL A 105 -9.35 4.84 18.03
C VAL A 105 -7.97 4.46 17.50
N ALA A 106 -7.49 5.12 16.44
CA ALA A 106 -6.16 4.85 15.88
C ALA A 106 -5.05 5.14 16.89
N THR A 107 -5.16 6.25 17.63
CA THR A 107 -4.21 6.60 18.68
C THR A 107 -4.23 5.57 19.83
N PHE A 108 -5.41 5.13 20.25
CA PHE A 108 -5.56 4.10 21.29
C PHE A 108 -4.99 2.75 20.83
N VAL A 109 -5.29 2.31 19.60
CA VAL A 109 -4.77 1.06 19.04
C VAL A 109 -3.26 1.10 18.94
N HIS A 110 -2.69 2.18 18.43
CA HIS A 110 -1.24 2.35 18.32
C HIS A 110 -0.55 2.35 19.69
N ALA A 111 -1.13 3.03 20.69
CA ALA A 111 -0.59 3.04 22.04
C ALA A 111 -0.67 1.66 22.73
N SER A 112 -1.71 0.88 22.44
CA SER A 112 -1.97 -0.43 23.10
C SER A 112 -1.23 -1.60 22.43
N ILE A 113 -1.22 -1.63 21.10
CA ILE A 113 -0.72 -2.76 20.31
C ILE A 113 0.70 -2.48 19.78
N GLY A 114 1.07 -1.19 19.62
CA GLY A 114 2.29 -0.78 18.94
C GLY A 114 2.11 -0.74 17.42
N ASP A 115 3.17 -1.01 16.67
CA ASP A 115 3.15 -0.96 15.21
C ASP A 115 3.58 -2.31 14.59
N PRO A 116 2.68 -3.30 14.52
CA PRO A 116 2.97 -4.60 13.93
C PRO A 116 2.90 -4.60 12.39
N SER A 117 2.74 -3.43 11.74
CA SER A 117 2.48 -3.31 10.30
C SER A 117 3.56 -3.96 9.43
N TYR A 118 4.82 -3.81 9.82
CA TYR A 118 5.94 -4.44 9.12
C TYR A 118 5.88 -5.97 9.17
N GLY A 119 5.62 -6.53 10.35
CA GLY A 119 5.48 -7.98 10.51
C GLY A 119 4.26 -8.52 9.74
N ILE A 120 3.12 -7.83 9.79
CA ILE A 120 1.92 -8.20 9.01
C ILE A 120 2.25 -8.25 7.51
N TYR A 121 2.92 -7.21 6.98
CA TYR A 121 3.34 -7.17 5.59
C TYR A 121 4.28 -8.33 5.23
N LEU A 122 5.25 -8.62 6.09
CA LEU A 122 6.24 -9.66 5.85
C LEU A 122 5.63 -11.07 5.82
N TYR A 123 4.69 -11.38 6.73
CA TYR A 123 4.12 -12.72 6.88
C TYR A 123 2.87 -12.96 6.03
N ALA A 124 2.20 -11.93 5.52
CA ALA A 124 0.94 -12.08 4.77
C ALA A 124 1.08 -13.01 3.56
N PHE A 125 2.04 -12.75 2.68
CA PHE A 125 2.22 -13.54 1.46
C PHE A 125 2.71 -14.97 1.73
N PRO A 126 3.77 -15.23 2.53
CA PRO A 126 4.19 -16.58 2.86
C PRO A 126 3.09 -17.43 3.49
N LEU A 127 2.27 -16.85 4.38
CA LEU A 127 1.14 -17.54 4.98
C LEU A 127 0.06 -17.91 3.96
N GLN A 128 -0.27 -16.99 3.04
CA GLN A 128 -1.21 -17.30 1.96
C GLN A 128 -0.72 -18.49 1.13
N GLN A 129 0.55 -18.49 0.73
CA GLN A 129 1.13 -19.59 -0.06
C GLN A 129 1.12 -20.91 0.72
N PHE A 130 1.46 -20.87 2.01
CA PHE A 130 1.43 -22.03 2.89
C PHE A 130 0.00 -22.62 3.00
N ILE A 131 -1.00 -21.77 3.25
CA ILE A 131 -2.40 -22.19 3.38
C ILE A 131 -2.93 -22.78 2.06
N ILE A 132 -2.61 -22.16 0.91
CA ILE A 132 -3.00 -22.67 -0.41
C ILE A 132 -2.40 -24.05 -0.65
N TYR A 133 -1.12 -24.20 -0.38
CA TYR A 133 -0.39 -25.44 -0.65
C TYR A 133 -0.94 -26.62 0.15
N TRP A 134 -1.21 -26.41 1.45
CA TRP A 134 -1.62 -27.50 2.35
C TRP A 134 -3.12 -27.75 2.39
N PHE A 135 -3.94 -26.72 2.32
CA PHE A 135 -5.39 -26.83 2.59
C PHE A 135 -6.27 -26.60 1.36
N ARG A 136 -5.76 -25.97 0.31
CA ARG A 136 -6.52 -25.61 -0.90
C ARG A 136 -7.91 -25.02 -0.57
N PRO A 137 -8.01 -24.00 0.29
CA PRO A 137 -9.27 -23.47 0.79
C PRO A 137 -10.02 -22.68 -0.31
N SER A 138 -11.30 -22.40 -0.06
CA SER A 138 -12.04 -21.40 -0.83
C SER A 138 -11.43 -20.01 -0.65
N THR A 139 -11.68 -19.09 -1.59
CA THR A 139 -11.15 -17.71 -1.55
C THR A 139 -11.48 -16.99 -0.25
N LEU A 140 -12.72 -17.13 0.24
CA LEU A 140 -13.14 -16.51 1.50
C LEU A 140 -12.37 -17.09 2.71
N MET A 141 -12.25 -18.41 2.77
CA MET A 141 -11.53 -19.09 3.85
C MET A 141 -10.04 -18.74 3.83
N LEU A 142 -9.43 -18.64 2.64
CA LEU A 142 -8.07 -18.18 2.46
C LEU A 142 -7.89 -16.76 3.00
N PHE A 143 -8.79 -15.84 2.62
CA PHE A 143 -8.75 -14.46 3.07
C PHE A 143 -8.81 -14.35 4.60
N ILE A 144 -9.77 -15.03 5.22
CA ILE A 144 -9.94 -15.01 6.69
C ILE A 144 -8.72 -15.62 7.39
N ALA A 145 -8.32 -16.82 6.98
CA ALA A 145 -7.21 -17.55 7.62
C ALA A 145 -5.87 -16.81 7.48
N SER A 146 -5.58 -16.29 6.28
CA SER A 146 -4.34 -15.55 6.05
C SER A 146 -4.32 -14.20 6.78
N THR A 147 -5.46 -13.52 6.88
CA THR A 147 -5.55 -12.26 7.63
C THR A 147 -5.31 -12.50 9.12
N ILE A 148 -5.99 -13.46 9.72
CA ILE A 148 -5.80 -13.80 11.14
C ILE A 148 -4.34 -14.24 11.39
N GLY A 149 -3.82 -15.12 10.55
CA GLY A 149 -2.45 -15.60 10.66
C GLY A 149 -1.43 -14.46 10.55
N ALA A 150 -1.59 -13.56 9.56
CA ALA A 150 -0.69 -12.43 9.38
C ALA A 150 -0.71 -11.47 10.58
N PHE A 151 -1.87 -11.24 11.18
CA PHE A 151 -1.98 -10.45 12.42
C PHE A 151 -1.26 -11.13 13.60
N ILE A 152 -1.45 -12.44 13.80
CA ILE A 152 -0.81 -13.19 14.89
C ILE A 152 0.72 -13.15 14.73
N PHE A 153 1.23 -13.55 13.57
CA PHE A 153 2.68 -13.59 13.31
C PHE A 153 3.30 -12.19 13.27
N GLY A 154 2.60 -11.22 12.72
CA GLY A 154 3.04 -9.82 12.70
C GLY A 154 3.14 -9.25 14.12
N TYR A 155 2.16 -9.50 14.97
CA TYR A 155 2.19 -9.06 16.37
C TYR A 155 3.29 -9.78 17.18
N LEU A 156 3.47 -11.08 16.98
CA LEU A 156 4.57 -11.82 17.59
C LEU A 156 5.93 -11.26 17.16
N SER A 157 6.11 -10.99 15.87
CA SER A 157 7.32 -10.36 15.34
C SER A 157 7.58 -9.00 15.99
N TRP A 158 6.56 -8.17 16.10
CA TRP A 158 6.64 -6.88 16.78
C TRP A 158 7.14 -7.01 18.22
N VAL A 159 6.51 -7.85 19.02
CA VAL A 159 6.83 -7.99 20.45
C VAL A 159 8.21 -8.63 20.67
N LEU A 160 8.54 -9.67 19.91
CA LEU A 160 9.75 -10.46 20.13
C LEU A 160 11.00 -9.82 19.52
N ILE A 161 10.87 -9.17 18.36
CA ILE A 161 12.01 -8.71 17.54
C ILE A 161 11.99 -7.19 17.39
N GLU A 162 10.98 -6.62 16.77
CA GLU A 162 11.01 -5.24 16.29
C GLU A 162 11.09 -4.23 17.43
N LYS A 163 10.26 -4.38 18.45
CA LYS A 163 10.25 -3.51 19.64
C LYS A 163 11.61 -3.50 20.33
N LYS A 164 12.25 -4.66 20.45
CA LYS A 164 13.57 -4.78 21.08
C LYS A 164 14.67 -4.16 20.21
N ALA A 165 14.60 -4.38 18.90
CA ALA A 165 15.55 -3.80 17.95
C ALA A 165 15.47 -2.27 17.93
N LEU A 166 14.26 -1.70 17.97
CA LEU A 166 14.06 -0.26 18.05
C LEU A 166 14.59 0.34 19.37
N ALA A 167 14.35 -0.33 20.49
CA ALA A 167 14.90 0.10 21.79
C ALA A 167 16.43 0.08 21.80
N LEU A 168 17.04 -0.96 21.22
CA LEU A 168 18.48 -1.08 21.09
C LEU A 168 19.05 0.04 20.19
N LYS A 169 18.40 0.34 19.09
CA LYS A 169 18.78 1.45 18.20
C LYS A 169 18.77 2.79 18.94
N GLN A 170 17.75 3.09 19.73
CA GLN A 170 17.67 4.33 20.51
C GLN A 170 18.82 4.43 21.51
N TYR A 171 19.11 3.35 22.23
CA TYR A 171 20.23 3.29 23.17
C TYR A 171 21.58 3.63 22.52
N PHE A 172 21.82 3.15 21.29
CA PHE A 172 23.07 3.47 20.58
C PHE A 172 23.11 4.91 20.04
N LEU A 173 21.95 5.48 19.69
CA LEU A 173 21.89 6.87 19.22
C LEU A 173 22.13 7.87 20.37
N GLU A 174 21.58 7.61 21.54
CA GLU A 174 21.79 8.45 22.74
C GLU A 174 23.25 8.44 23.23
N ARG A 175 23.98 7.35 23.02
CA ARG A 175 25.42 7.29 23.37
C ARG A 175 26.34 8.02 22.40
N ARG A 176 25.84 8.45 21.25
CA ARG A 176 26.63 9.18 20.24
C ARG A 176 26.47 10.71 20.33
N GLN A 177 25.57 11.19 21.17
CA GLN A 177 25.40 12.61 21.51
C GLN A 177 26.16 12.93 22.80
#